data_4c363b6f4cfa67313bdb0ea8ac6428a7
#
_entry.id   4c363b6f4cfa67313bdb0ea8ac6428a7
#
_cell.length_a   1.000
_cell.length_b   1.000
_cell.length_c   1.000
_cell.angle_alpha   90.00
_cell.angle_beta   90.00
_cell.angle_gamma   90.00
#
_symmetry.space_group_name_H-M   'P 1'
#
loop_
_entity.id
_entity.type
_entity.pdbx_description
1 polymer ?
#
loop_
_entity_poly.entity_id
_entity_poly.type
_entity_poly.pdbx_seq_one_letter_code
_entity_poly.pdbx_strand_id
1 'polypeptide(L)'
;MNENSLNNRDITRRSFLAGTAAMGVGAAAVLTGPRASAASPVATPLPAAPAANTSRDVVVTDLEVITATPTSLVFSWTTFKNPHSTHLHPNDRVASDGEVWLAPADTREPLRCVHRSYSKTGFHYVTIQGLKPDTRYHFECRSLGKKAEAGLWFTNIFNEPEVTGIVSTIPQPTGRYIQTVAVANDIHLGMEGKGVTDCSWSEAMISSLLHEVKHRNLSRIYVNGDLCDHGKHDEAKRLRALMDTFGGYQKDYFLVRGNHDGYGMKGYDLNHSVFDPFQAVFPKHKLQTTWSVLDKKLRIVGVDGSHPGKDSGELTEANYRSIEKILLSDPHRPTLVLS
;
A
#
# COMPACT_ATOMS: atom_id res chain seq x y z
N MET A 1 2.61 -41.83 35.62
CA MET A 1 2.92 -40.48 36.05
C MET A 1 3.92 -39.93 35.05
N ASN A 2 3.46 -39.32 33.99
CA ASN A 2 4.33 -38.67 32.99
C ASN A 2 3.72 -37.35 32.64
N GLU A 3 4.33 -36.31 33.15
CA GLU A 3 4.01 -34.92 32.77
C GLU A 3 4.67 -34.64 31.41
N ASN A 4 3.88 -34.49 30.40
CA ASN A 4 4.33 -33.98 29.10
C ASN A 4 4.43 -32.45 29.18
N SER A 5 5.65 -31.96 29.30
CA SER A 5 5.99 -30.56 29.15
C SER A 5 5.79 -30.13 27.69
N LEU A 6 4.77 -29.33 27.44
CA LEU A 6 4.61 -28.59 26.19
C LEU A 6 5.67 -27.49 26.16
N ASN A 7 6.62 -27.64 25.26
CA ASN A 7 7.65 -26.66 24.96
C ASN A 7 6.99 -25.34 24.46
N ASN A 8 7.00 -24.37 25.35
CA ASN A 8 6.67 -22.99 25.07
C ASN A 8 7.79 -22.41 24.18
N ARG A 9 7.59 -22.38 22.88
CA ARG A 9 8.49 -21.63 21.98
C ARG A 9 8.16 -20.17 22.16
N ASP A 10 9.00 -19.46 22.85
CA ASP A 10 9.04 -18.00 22.91
C ASP A 10 9.04 -17.42 21.49
N ILE A 11 7.88 -16.94 21.07
CA ILE A 11 7.77 -16.02 19.95
C ILE A 11 8.27 -14.68 20.48
N THR A 12 9.54 -14.42 20.26
CA THR A 12 10.18 -13.20 20.71
C THR A 12 9.52 -11.99 20.03
N ARG A 13 9.16 -10.99 20.83
CA ARG A 13 8.58 -9.68 20.47
C ARG A 13 9.27 -8.98 19.30
N ARG A 14 10.44 -9.42 18.87
CA ARG A 14 11.23 -8.84 17.76
C ARG A 14 10.75 -9.23 16.37
N SER A 15 9.97 -10.29 16.20
CA SER A 15 9.52 -10.75 14.89
C SER A 15 8.25 -10.03 14.39
N PHE A 16 7.56 -9.27 15.25
CA PHE A 16 6.33 -8.57 14.88
C PHE A 16 6.58 -7.10 14.45
N LEU A 17 7.77 -6.57 14.73
CA LEU A 17 8.11 -5.15 14.49
C LEU A 17 8.87 -4.89 13.18
N ALA A 18 9.06 -5.90 12.34
CA ALA A 18 9.81 -5.74 11.09
C ALA A 18 8.93 -5.38 9.86
N GLY A 19 7.68 -4.99 10.08
CA GLY A 19 6.72 -4.79 8.99
C GLY A 19 6.13 -3.38 8.84
N THR A 20 6.54 -2.40 9.65
CA THR A 20 5.87 -1.09 9.64
C THR A 20 6.85 0.07 9.60
N ALA A 21 7.42 0.32 8.44
CA ALA A 21 7.98 1.63 8.07
C ALA A 21 8.07 1.72 6.55
N ALA A 22 6.94 1.71 5.87
CA ALA A 22 6.85 2.18 4.51
C ALA A 22 5.72 3.21 4.49
N MET A 23 6.06 4.47 4.74
CA MET A 23 5.20 5.58 4.39
C MET A 23 5.19 5.70 2.86
N GLY A 24 4.46 4.80 2.20
CA GLY A 24 4.15 4.89 0.79
C GLY A 24 2.77 5.50 0.63
N VAL A 25 2.66 6.49 -0.24
CA VAL A 25 1.38 7.04 -0.70
C VAL A 25 0.49 5.87 -1.12
N GLY A 26 -0.64 5.70 -0.44
CA GLY A 26 -1.48 4.52 -0.46
C GLY A 26 -1.77 3.94 -1.83
N ALA A 27 -1.18 2.82 -2.12
CA ALA A 27 -1.60 1.97 -3.21
C ALA A 27 -2.64 0.98 -2.69
N ALA A 28 -3.87 1.05 -3.19
CA ALA A 28 -4.88 0.06 -2.90
C ALA A 28 -4.53 -1.26 -3.58
N ALA A 29 -4.12 -2.25 -2.82
CA ALA A 29 -3.91 -3.60 -3.32
C ALA A 29 -5.25 -4.38 -3.34
N VAL A 30 -5.77 -4.65 -4.53
CA VAL A 30 -6.90 -5.56 -4.72
C VAL A 30 -6.33 -6.94 -5.07
N LEU A 31 -6.32 -7.85 -4.11
CA LEU A 31 -5.96 -9.25 -4.35
C LEU A 31 -7.11 -9.94 -5.09
N THR A 32 -6.98 -10.09 -6.38
CA THR A 32 -7.93 -10.82 -7.21
C THR A 32 -7.56 -12.30 -7.24
N GLY A 33 -8.54 -13.17 -6.98
CA GLY A 33 -8.37 -14.61 -7.19
C GLY A 33 -8.15 -14.95 -8.68
N PRO A 34 -7.63 -16.15 -8.98
CA PRO A 34 -7.27 -16.51 -10.34
C PRO A 34 -8.52 -16.57 -11.24
N ARG A 35 -8.67 -15.60 -12.15
CA ARG A 35 -9.37 -15.85 -13.39
C ARG A 35 -8.43 -16.67 -14.26
N ALA A 36 -8.87 -17.80 -14.76
CA ALA A 36 -8.13 -18.54 -15.77
C ALA A 36 -7.84 -17.60 -16.93
N SER A 37 -6.62 -17.08 -16.97
CA SER A 37 -6.13 -16.25 -18.07
C SER A 37 -5.49 -17.18 -19.09
N ALA A 38 -5.98 -17.14 -20.30
CA ALA A 38 -5.33 -17.80 -21.43
C ALA A 38 -3.89 -17.29 -21.53
N ALA A 39 -2.94 -18.19 -21.69
CA ALA A 39 -1.53 -17.87 -21.86
C ALA A 39 -1.36 -16.87 -23.00
N SER A 40 -0.88 -15.67 -22.69
CA SER A 40 -0.47 -14.73 -23.73
C SER A 40 0.80 -15.23 -24.40
N PRO A 41 0.91 -15.13 -25.72
CA PRO A 41 2.09 -15.59 -26.46
C PRO A 41 3.33 -14.82 -26.00
N VAL A 42 4.46 -15.52 -25.97
CA VAL A 42 5.79 -14.97 -25.73
C VAL A 42 5.99 -13.74 -26.62
N ALA A 43 6.17 -12.58 -26.01
CA ALA A 43 6.28 -11.33 -26.74
C ALA A 43 7.46 -11.36 -27.71
N THR A 44 7.19 -11.09 -28.96
CA THR A 44 8.21 -10.81 -29.99
C THR A 44 9.10 -9.65 -29.51
N PRO A 45 10.42 -9.66 -29.77
CA PRO A 45 11.29 -8.56 -29.42
C PRO A 45 10.76 -7.24 -29.99
N LEU A 46 10.57 -6.26 -29.14
CA LEU A 46 10.13 -4.93 -29.55
C LEU A 46 11.21 -4.26 -30.40
N PRO A 47 10.86 -3.51 -31.46
CA PRO A 47 11.83 -2.79 -32.27
C PRO A 47 12.62 -1.79 -31.41
N ALA A 48 13.87 -1.54 -31.79
CA ALA A 48 14.73 -0.58 -31.10
C ALA A 48 14.06 0.81 -31.05
N ALA A 49 14.11 1.45 -29.88
CA ALA A 49 13.61 2.81 -29.72
C ALA A 49 14.45 3.78 -30.57
N PRO A 50 13.86 4.83 -31.16
CA PRO A 50 14.63 5.92 -31.72
C PRO A 50 15.49 6.55 -30.64
N ALA A 51 16.72 6.98 -31.01
CA ALA A 51 17.66 7.59 -30.08
C ALA A 51 16.99 8.74 -29.30
N ALA A 52 16.95 8.61 -27.97
CA ALA A 52 16.30 9.57 -27.10
C ALA A 52 17.12 10.87 -27.09
N ASN A 53 16.43 11.99 -27.24
CA ASN A 53 16.99 13.31 -26.98
C ASN A 53 17.13 13.43 -25.46
N THR A 54 18.31 13.07 -24.93
CA THR A 54 18.59 13.08 -23.49
C THR A 54 18.74 14.52 -23.01
N SER A 55 17.63 15.16 -22.67
CA SER A 55 17.71 16.45 -21.96
C SER A 55 18.44 16.23 -20.64
N ARG A 56 19.51 17.00 -20.40
CA ARG A 56 20.29 16.95 -19.15
C ARG A 56 19.44 17.36 -17.93
N ASP A 57 18.32 18.02 -18.17
CA ASP A 57 17.48 18.66 -17.16
C ASP A 57 16.29 17.80 -16.73
N VAL A 58 16.24 16.51 -17.12
CA VAL A 58 15.16 15.60 -16.72
C VAL A 58 15.69 14.55 -15.76
N VAL A 59 14.99 14.41 -14.65
CA VAL A 59 15.19 13.34 -13.65
C VAL A 59 14.15 12.26 -13.88
N VAL A 60 14.57 11.02 -13.77
CA VAL A 60 13.69 9.82 -13.78
C VAL A 60 13.81 9.20 -12.39
N THR A 61 12.77 9.29 -11.59
CA THR A 61 12.81 8.98 -10.15
C THR A 61 11.46 8.44 -9.66
N ASP A 62 11.29 8.34 -8.35
CA ASP A 62 10.13 7.76 -7.68
C ASP A 62 9.80 6.36 -8.21
N LEU A 63 10.85 5.57 -8.44
CA LEU A 63 10.70 4.18 -8.79
C LEU A 63 10.10 3.43 -7.60
N GLU A 64 9.00 2.74 -7.83
CA GLU A 64 8.31 1.92 -6.85
C GLU A 64 7.87 0.59 -7.45
N VAL A 65 8.02 -0.48 -6.68
CA VAL A 65 7.41 -1.79 -6.94
C VAL A 65 6.06 -1.86 -6.25
N ILE A 66 5.02 -1.52 -6.96
CA ILE A 66 3.67 -1.37 -6.41
C ILE A 66 3.07 -2.71 -5.96
N THR A 67 3.30 -3.76 -6.74
CA THR A 67 2.68 -5.06 -6.46
C THR A 67 3.49 -6.18 -7.10
N ALA A 68 3.61 -7.29 -6.36
CA ALA A 68 4.07 -8.57 -6.85
C ALA A 68 2.98 -9.63 -6.68
N THR A 69 2.67 -10.35 -7.75
CA THR A 69 1.79 -11.53 -7.73
C THR A 69 2.58 -12.77 -8.17
N PRO A 70 2.00 -13.97 -8.17
CA PRO A 70 2.70 -15.14 -8.71
C PRO A 70 3.15 -14.99 -10.17
N THR A 71 2.42 -14.20 -10.96
CA THR A 71 2.64 -14.13 -12.41
C THR A 71 2.75 -12.71 -12.95
N SER A 72 2.80 -11.71 -12.10
CA SER A 72 2.92 -10.31 -12.52
C SER A 72 3.68 -9.45 -11.53
N LEU A 73 4.27 -8.37 -12.04
CA LEU A 73 4.88 -7.28 -11.29
C LEU A 73 4.30 -5.97 -11.79
N VAL A 74 4.11 -5.03 -10.87
CA VAL A 74 3.65 -3.67 -11.20
C VAL A 74 4.70 -2.68 -10.72
N PHE A 75 5.09 -1.78 -11.64
CA PHE A 75 6.08 -0.74 -11.40
C PHE A 75 5.45 0.62 -11.64
N SER A 76 5.86 1.61 -10.86
CA SER A 76 5.63 3.01 -11.19
C SER A 76 6.92 3.81 -11.10
N TRP A 77 7.00 4.89 -11.87
CA TRP A 77 8.07 5.89 -11.80
C TRP A 77 7.62 7.19 -12.45
N THR A 78 8.35 8.25 -12.18
CA THR A 78 8.01 9.59 -12.66
C THR A 78 9.19 10.26 -13.35
N THR A 79 8.90 11.11 -14.33
CA THR A 79 9.87 11.98 -15.00
C THR A 79 9.56 13.42 -14.68
N PHE A 80 10.58 14.14 -14.16
CA PHE A 80 10.47 15.56 -13.78
C PHE A 80 11.48 16.43 -14.50
N LYS A 81 11.09 17.67 -14.71
CA LYS A 81 11.98 18.75 -15.12
C LYS A 81 12.62 19.34 -13.87
N ASN A 82 13.91 19.59 -13.90
CA ASN A 82 14.67 20.20 -12.82
C ASN A 82 15.11 19.25 -11.69
N PRO A 83 16.35 18.74 -11.76
CA PRO A 83 16.92 17.85 -10.75
C PRO A 83 17.19 18.48 -9.38
N HIS A 84 17.03 19.80 -9.24
CA HIS A 84 17.29 20.53 -8.00
C HIS A 84 16.03 20.80 -7.17
N SER A 85 14.86 20.40 -7.65
CA SER A 85 13.63 20.51 -6.87
C SER A 85 13.61 19.45 -5.78
N THR A 86 13.62 19.87 -4.53
CA THR A 86 13.43 18.99 -3.37
C THR A 86 11.97 18.57 -3.22
N HIS A 87 11.05 19.15 -4.00
CA HIS A 87 9.62 18.89 -3.99
C HIS A 87 9.17 18.64 -5.43
N LEU A 88 8.97 17.38 -5.75
CA LEU A 88 8.53 16.95 -7.07
C LEU A 88 7.06 17.35 -7.27
N HIS A 89 6.86 18.49 -7.93
CA HIS A 89 5.52 19.01 -8.17
C HIS A 89 4.91 18.34 -9.41
N PRO A 90 3.63 17.92 -9.39
CA PRO A 90 2.98 17.31 -10.54
C PRO A 90 3.06 18.13 -11.84
N ASN A 91 3.09 19.47 -11.73
CA ASN A 91 3.23 20.36 -12.87
C ASN A 91 4.63 20.36 -13.50
N ASP A 92 5.64 19.83 -12.80
CA ASP A 92 7.01 19.68 -13.29
C ASP A 92 7.22 18.34 -14.01
N ARG A 93 6.18 17.52 -14.12
CA ARG A 93 6.24 16.25 -14.85
C ARG A 93 6.50 16.48 -16.33
N VAL A 94 7.44 15.69 -16.85
CA VAL A 94 7.82 15.72 -18.26
C VAL A 94 7.29 14.48 -18.95
N ALA A 95 6.50 14.69 -20.00
CA ALA A 95 6.01 13.59 -20.81
C ALA A 95 7.15 12.86 -21.51
N SER A 96 7.29 11.56 -21.27
CA SER A 96 8.34 10.70 -21.79
C SER A 96 7.80 9.34 -22.21
N ASP A 97 8.64 8.56 -22.90
CA ASP A 97 8.46 7.12 -23.09
C ASP A 97 8.66 6.37 -21.76
N GLY A 98 8.20 5.14 -21.70
CA GLY A 98 8.40 4.26 -20.56
C GLY A 98 8.85 2.87 -21.00
N GLU A 99 9.90 2.35 -20.37
CA GLU A 99 10.42 1.01 -20.63
C GLU A 99 10.58 0.23 -19.34
N VAL A 100 10.28 -1.07 -19.37
CA VAL A 100 10.64 -2.02 -18.32
C VAL A 100 11.51 -3.10 -18.90
N TRP A 101 12.64 -3.33 -18.25
CA TRP A 101 13.63 -4.34 -18.60
C TRP A 101 13.70 -5.38 -17.50
N LEU A 102 13.68 -6.66 -17.86
CA LEU A 102 13.72 -7.79 -16.92
C LEU A 102 14.69 -8.87 -17.39
N ALA A 103 15.27 -9.56 -16.40
CA ALA A 103 15.93 -10.87 -16.58
C ALA A 103 15.78 -11.69 -15.30
N PRO A 104 15.71 -13.03 -15.36
CA PRO A 104 15.79 -13.88 -14.16
C PRO A 104 17.12 -13.62 -13.43
N ALA A 105 17.05 -13.35 -12.11
CA ALA A 105 18.24 -12.96 -11.33
C ALA A 105 19.25 -14.10 -11.15
N ASP A 106 18.77 -15.34 -11.16
CA ASP A 106 19.61 -16.52 -10.94
C ASP A 106 20.22 -17.05 -12.25
N THR A 107 20.12 -16.29 -13.34
CA THR A 107 20.71 -16.63 -14.63
C THR A 107 21.74 -15.56 -15.03
N ARG A 108 22.54 -15.86 -16.06
CA ARG A 108 23.44 -14.89 -16.70
C ARG A 108 22.78 -14.18 -17.89
N GLU A 109 21.47 -14.29 -17.99
CA GLU A 109 20.76 -13.64 -19.10
C GLU A 109 20.82 -12.12 -18.95
N PRO A 110 21.07 -11.40 -20.05
CA PRO A 110 21.03 -9.95 -20.03
C PRO A 110 19.59 -9.44 -19.85
N LEU A 111 19.44 -8.26 -19.27
CA LEU A 111 18.17 -7.56 -19.23
C LEU A 111 17.58 -7.41 -20.63
N ARG A 112 16.31 -7.74 -20.79
CA ARG A 112 15.56 -7.58 -22.04
C ARG A 112 14.41 -6.62 -21.81
N CYS A 113 14.15 -5.75 -22.78
CA CYS A 113 12.99 -4.88 -22.76
C CYS A 113 11.72 -5.74 -22.90
N VAL A 114 10.93 -5.81 -21.84
CA VAL A 114 9.67 -6.58 -21.81
C VAL A 114 8.44 -5.71 -21.97
N HIS A 115 8.59 -4.41 -21.77
CA HIS A 115 7.55 -3.41 -22.01
C HIS A 115 8.15 -2.14 -22.56
N ARG A 116 7.47 -1.55 -23.54
CA ARG A 116 7.77 -0.23 -24.08
C ARG A 116 6.47 0.50 -24.37
N SER A 117 6.31 1.67 -23.76
CA SER A 117 5.19 2.56 -24.04
C SER A 117 5.67 3.78 -24.82
N TYR A 118 4.99 4.08 -25.90
CA TYR A 118 5.16 5.32 -26.66
C TYR A 118 4.17 6.40 -26.22
N SER A 119 3.26 6.09 -25.29
CA SER A 119 2.41 7.07 -24.66
C SER A 119 3.26 8.02 -23.84
N LYS A 120 3.27 9.28 -24.23
CA LYS A 120 4.04 10.30 -23.52
C LYS A 120 3.27 10.70 -22.27
N THR A 121 3.73 10.21 -21.13
CA THR A 121 3.21 10.58 -19.82
C THR A 121 4.38 10.93 -18.89
N GLY A 122 4.15 11.77 -17.91
CA GLY A 122 5.14 12.07 -16.87
C GLY A 122 5.06 11.15 -15.65
N PHE A 123 4.01 10.33 -15.56
CA PHE A 123 3.85 9.28 -14.57
C PHE A 123 3.60 7.95 -15.28
N HIS A 124 4.45 6.99 -15.04
CA HIS A 124 4.37 5.65 -15.62
C HIS A 124 3.83 4.68 -14.58
N TYR A 125 2.88 3.85 -15.01
CA TYR A 125 2.33 2.74 -14.22
C TYR A 125 2.22 1.53 -15.13
N VAL A 126 3.07 0.54 -14.90
CA VAL A 126 3.26 -0.56 -15.85
C VAL A 126 3.08 -1.90 -15.17
N THR A 127 2.21 -2.73 -15.72
CA THR A 127 2.01 -4.12 -15.29
C THR A 127 2.70 -5.07 -16.26
N ILE A 128 3.65 -5.87 -15.77
CA ILE A 128 4.26 -6.98 -16.49
C ILE A 128 3.57 -8.26 -16.10
N GLN A 129 3.10 -9.02 -17.05
CA GLN A 129 2.37 -10.28 -16.86
C GLN A 129 3.14 -11.47 -17.47
N GLY A 130 2.69 -12.70 -17.17
CA GLY A 130 3.26 -13.93 -17.72
C GLY A 130 4.58 -14.35 -17.09
N LEU A 131 4.89 -13.83 -15.92
CA LEU A 131 6.08 -14.18 -15.15
C LEU A 131 5.94 -15.55 -14.48
N LYS A 132 7.08 -16.16 -14.16
CA LYS A 132 7.11 -17.42 -13.39
C LYS A 132 6.89 -17.12 -11.91
N PRO A 133 6.08 -17.91 -11.19
CA PRO A 133 5.93 -17.80 -9.74
C PRO A 133 7.26 -18.08 -9.02
N ASP A 134 7.38 -17.54 -7.81
CA ASP A 134 8.52 -17.76 -6.92
C ASP A 134 9.88 -17.59 -7.61
N THR A 135 9.98 -16.51 -8.39
CA THR A 135 11.15 -16.27 -9.23
C THR A 135 11.69 -14.86 -8.98
N ARG A 136 13.01 -14.79 -8.75
CA ARG A 136 13.73 -13.51 -8.62
C ARG A 136 14.06 -12.96 -10.00
N TYR A 137 13.87 -11.64 -10.13
CA TYR A 137 14.14 -10.91 -11.36
C TYR A 137 15.03 -9.71 -11.07
N HIS A 138 16.06 -9.51 -11.89
CA HIS A 138 16.66 -8.19 -12.07
C HIS A 138 15.70 -7.34 -12.88
N PHE A 139 15.56 -6.07 -12.51
CA PHE A 139 14.73 -5.15 -13.28
C PHE A 139 15.35 -3.75 -13.38
N GLU A 140 14.95 -3.05 -14.42
CA GLU A 140 15.16 -1.62 -14.59
C GLU A 140 13.93 -1.01 -15.25
N CYS A 141 13.45 0.11 -14.70
CA CYS A 141 12.52 1.00 -15.37
C CYS A 141 13.31 2.15 -16.00
N ARG A 142 12.94 2.58 -17.19
CA ARG A 142 13.68 3.61 -17.93
C ARG A 142 12.73 4.57 -18.61
N SER A 143 13.15 5.82 -18.72
CA SER A 143 12.55 6.86 -19.58
C SER A 143 13.65 7.73 -20.17
N LEU A 144 13.47 8.14 -21.40
CA LEU A 144 14.46 8.96 -22.14
C LEU A 144 15.88 8.35 -22.13
N GLY A 145 15.97 7.01 -22.14
CA GLY A 145 17.24 6.29 -22.04
C GLY A 145 17.91 6.33 -20.66
N LYS A 146 17.30 6.94 -19.66
CA LYS A 146 17.82 7.00 -18.28
C LYS A 146 17.11 5.95 -17.42
N LYS A 147 17.86 5.32 -16.51
CA LYS A 147 17.31 4.44 -15.48
C LYS A 147 16.56 5.27 -14.46
N ALA A 148 15.40 4.78 -14.02
CA ALA A 148 14.66 5.33 -12.91
C ALA A 148 15.38 4.99 -11.59
N GLU A 149 15.50 5.98 -10.72
CA GLU A 149 16.07 5.84 -9.38
C GLU A 149 14.95 5.68 -8.35
N ALA A 150 15.25 5.00 -7.26
CA ALA A 150 14.34 4.89 -6.12
C ALA A 150 13.93 6.28 -5.61
N GLY A 151 12.70 6.42 -5.16
CA GLY A 151 12.24 7.64 -4.51
C GLY A 151 13.06 7.94 -3.24
N LEU A 152 13.04 9.19 -2.80
CA LEU A 152 13.80 9.65 -1.63
C LEU A 152 13.54 8.83 -0.36
N TRP A 153 12.34 8.27 -0.23
CA TRP A 153 11.94 7.45 0.90
C TRP A 153 12.68 6.12 0.98
N PHE A 154 13.12 5.57 -0.16
CA PHE A 154 13.81 4.28 -0.24
C PHE A 154 15.33 4.40 -0.23
N THR A 155 15.89 5.59 -0.39
CA THR A 155 17.35 5.76 -0.52
C THR A 155 18.14 5.32 0.71
N ASN A 156 17.50 5.23 1.87
CA ASN A 156 18.10 4.79 3.13
C ASN A 156 17.75 3.34 3.50
N ILE A 157 16.98 2.63 2.65
CA ILE A 157 16.53 1.25 2.91
C ILE A 157 17.24 0.32 1.92
N PHE A 158 18.39 -0.20 2.32
CA PHE A 158 19.34 -0.90 1.43
C PHE A 158 18.84 -2.21 0.81
N ASN A 159 17.80 -2.82 1.33
CA ASN A 159 17.29 -4.12 0.87
C ASN A 159 16.02 -4.02 0.02
N GLU A 160 15.49 -2.83 -0.18
CA GLU A 160 14.28 -2.66 -0.97
C GLU A 160 14.52 -2.93 -2.46
N PRO A 161 13.54 -3.50 -3.17
CA PRO A 161 13.65 -3.80 -4.59
C PRO A 161 14.05 -2.60 -5.44
N GLU A 162 13.55 -1.42 -5.11
CA GLU A 162 13.82 -0.16 -5.80
C GLU A 162 15.29 0.22 -5.76
N VAL A 163 15.96 -0.11 -4.65
CA VAL A 163 17.40 0.16 -4.46
C VAL A 163 18.27 -0.95 -5.06
N THR A 164 17.89 -2.20 -4.81
CA THR A 164 18.67 -3.36 -5.25
C THR A 164 18.50 -3.68 -6.73
N GLY A 165 17.40 -3.25 -7.35
CA GLY A 165 17.03 -3.65 -8.71
C GLY A 165 16.66 -5.12 -8.81
N ILE A 166 16.28 -5.75 -7.70
CA ILE A 166 15.87 -7.16 -7.62
C ILE A 166 14.51 -7.27 -6.97
N VAL A 167 13.58 -7.94 -7.62
CA VAL A 167 12.23 -8.18 -7.12
C VAL A 167 11.86 -9.65 -7.32
N SER A 168 11.03 -10.19 -6.44
CA SER A 168 10.53 -11.57 -6.56
C SER A 168 9.03 -11.57 -6.83
N THR A 169 8.61 -12.44 -7.76
CA THR A 169 7.21 -12.86 -7.78
C THR A 169 6.93 -13.73 -6.57
N ILE A 170 5.70 -13.68 -6.06
CA ILE A 170 5.32 -14.52 -4.93
C ILE A 170 5.08 -15.97 -5.38
N PRO A 171 5.22 -16.96 -4.48
CA PRO A 171 4.86 -18.34 -4.77
C PRO A 171 3.40 -18.47 -5.20
N GLN A 172 3.12 -19.46 -6.05
CA GLN A 172 1.73 -19.78 -6.43
C GLN A 172 0.99 -20.28 -5.19
N PRO A 173 -0.12 -19.63 -4.78
CA PRO A 173 -0.92 -20.14 -3.67
C PRO A 173 -1.44 -21.54 -3.94
N THR A 174 -1.25 -22.45 -2.99
CA THR A 174 -1.74 -23.84 -3.08
C THR A 174 -3.10 -24.02 -2.44
N GLY A 175 -3.55 -23.04 -1.66
CA GLY A 175 -4.84 -23.05 -0.99
C GLY A 175 -6.00 -22.78 -1.93
N ARG A 176 -7.22 -23.13 -1.46
CA ARG A 176 -8.43 -22.78 -2.18
C ARG A 176 -8.75 -21.30 -2.00
N TYR A 177 -9.09 -20.62 -3.09
CA TYR A 177 -9.60 -19.26 -3.04
C TYR A 177 -10.82 -19.15 -2.11
N ILE A 178 -10.78 -18.18 -1.19
CA ILE A 178 -11.86 -17.92 -0.23
C ILE A 178 -12.73 -16.77 -0.74
N GLN A 179 -12.13 -15.60 -0.86
CA GLN A 179 -12.81 -14.38 -1.34
C GLN A 179 -11.78 -13.28 -1.66
N THR A 180 -12.23 -12.24 -2.33
CA THR A 180 -11.50 -10.99 -2.51
C THR A 180 -12.00 -9.97 -1.49
N VAL A 181 -11.08 -9.22 -0.90
CA VAL A 181 -11.37 -8.07 -0.02
C VAL A 181 -10.67 -6.83 -0.56
N ALA A 182 -11.28 -5.67 -0.36
CA ALA A 182 -10.65 -4.39 -0.62
C ALA A 182 -10.04 -3.86 0.67
N VAL A 183 -8.74 -3.55 0.62
CA VAL A 183 -8.01 -2.90 1.71
C VAL A 183 -7.32 -1.68 1.13
N ALA A 184 -7.39 -0.57 1.83
CA ALA A 184 -6.63 0.65 1.55
C ALA A 184 -5.87 1.06 2.80
N ASN A 185 -4.72 1.72 2.62
CA ASN A 185 -3.92 2.27 3.71
C ASN A 185 -3.56 3.71 3.39
N ASP A 186 -3.24 4.49 4.41
CA ASP A 186 -2.54 5.78 4.28
C ASP A 186 -3.20 6.73 3.26
N ILE A 187 -4.50 6.92 3.37
CA ILE A 187 -5.25 7.76 2.42
C ILE A 187 -5.05 9.26 2.65
N HIS A 188 -4.58 9.67 3.82
CA HIS A 188 -4.19 11.04 4.17
C HIS A 188 -5.14 12.11 3.63
N LEU A 189 -6.44 12.01 3.93
CA LEU A 189 -7.38 13.04 3.54
C LEU A 189 -7.01 14.37 4.19
N GLY A 190 -6.84 15.39 3.38
CA GLY A 190 -6.35 16.70 3.82
C GLY A 190 -4.86 16.92 3.53
N MET A 191 -4.16 15.91 3.00
CA MET A 191 -2.79 16.09 2.52
C MET A 191 -2.79 17.01 1.31
N GLU A 192 -2.41 18.25 1.58
CA GLU A 192 -2.17 19.25 0.56
C GLU A 192 -0.67 19.30 0.34
N GLY A 193 -0.22 18.83 -0.82
CA GLY A 193 1.19 18.94 -1.18
C GLY A 193 1.63 20.40 -1.08
N LYS A 194 2.77 20.69 -0.43
CA LYS A 194 3.31 22.05 -0.38
C LYS A 194 3.45 22.61 -1.79
N GLY A 195 2.74 23.69 -2.09
CA GLY A 195 2.74 24.32 -3.41
C GLY A 195 1.63 23.87 -4.36
N VAL A 196 0.73 23.01 -3.92
CA VAL A 196 -0.48 22.61 -4.66
C VAL A 196 -1.67 23.25 -3.99
N THR A 197 -2.20 24.30 -4.58
CA THR A 197 -3.27 25.12 -4.00
C THR A 197 -4.65 24.48 -4.14
N ASP A 198 -4.80 23.39 -4.90
CA ASP A 198 -6.07 22.76 -5.27
C ASP A 198 -6.04 21.26 -4.98
N CYS A 199 -5.70 20.86 -3.76
CA CYS A 199 -5.56 19.46 -3.48
C CYS A 199 -6.78 18.78 -2.93
N SER A 200 -7.62 18.42 -3.83
CA SER A 200 -8.52 17.29 -3.67
C SER A 200 -7.89 15.95 -4.09
N TRP A 201 -6.54 15.83 -4.08
CA TRP A 201 -5.89 14.61 -4.57
C TRP A 201 -6.32 13.38 -3.77
N SER A 202 -6.26 13.46 -2.44
CA SER A 202 -6.72 12.37 -1.59
C SER A 202 -8.22 12.11 -1.74
N GLU A 203 -9.04 13.14 -1.91
CA GLU A 203 -10.48 12.97 -2.19
C GLU A 203 -10.73 12.31 -3.54
N ALA A 204 -10.01 12.73 -4.58
CA ALA A 204 -10.12 12.13 -5.91
C ALA A 204 -9.66 10.66 -5.89
N MET A 205 -8.58 10.37 -5.17
CA MET A 205 -8.07 9.00 -4.99
C MET A 205 -9.09 8.12 -4.24
N ILE A 206 -9.64 8.60 -3.12
CA ILE A 206 -10.67 7.88 -2.37
C ILE A 206 -11.89 7.64 -3.24
N SER A 207 -12.37 8.66 -3.94
CA SER A 207 -13.54 8.52 -4.83
C SER A 207 -13.30 7.49 -5.93
N SER A 208 -12.12 7.50 -6.54
CA SER A 208 -11.72 6.53 -7.57
C SER A 208 -11.61 5.12 -7.00
N LEU A 209 -11.03 4.97 -5.81
CA LEU A 209 -10.94 3.70 -5.10
C LEU A 209 -12.34 3.13 -4.80
N LEU A 210 -13.23 3.93 -4.23
CA LEU A 210 -14.60 3.50 -3.91
C LEU A 210 -15.37 3.10 -5.16
N HIS A 211 -15.17 3.83 -6.28
CA HIS A 211 -15.74 3.48 -7.58
C HIS A 211 -15.21 2.11 -8.06
N GLU A 212 -13.90 1.90 -8.00
CA GLU A 212 -13.27 0.64 -8.41
C GLU A 212 -13.73 -0.55 -7.55
N VAL A 213 -13.85 -0.36 -6.23
CA VAL A 213 -14.36 -1.39 -5.32
C VAL A 213 -15.79 -1.80 -5.69
N LYS A 214 -16.65 -0.82 -6.00
CA LYS A 214 -18.01 -1.09 -6.51
C LYS A 214 -18.00 -1.77 -7.87
N HIS A 215 -17.16 -1.31 -8.80
CA HIS A 215 -17.03 -1.91 -10.14
C HIS A 215 -16.61 -3.38 -10.06
N ARG A 216 -15.79 -3.74 -9.09
CA ARG A 216 -15.41 -5.14 -8.82
C ARG A 216 -16.46 -5.95 -8.05
N ASN A 217 -17.64 -5.39 -7.79
CA ASN A 217 -18.72 -6.01 -7.03
C ASN A 217 -18.28 -6.43 -5.61
N LEU A 218 -17.38 -5.67 -4.99
CA LEU A 218 -17.02 -5.85 -3.60
C LEU A 218 -17.95 -5.03 -2.72
N SER A 219 -18.57 -5.70 -1.75
CA SER A 219 -19.57 -5.07 -0.87
C SER A 219 -18.96 -4.35 0.32
N ARG A 220 -17.66 -4.55 0.58
CA ARG A 220 -16.96 -3.97 1.73
C ARG A 220 -15.59 -3.48 1.37
N ILE A 221 -15.17 -2.43 2.09
CA ILE A 221 -13.80 -1.91 2.08
C ILE A 221 -13.31 -1.75 3.51
N TYR A 222 -12.04 -2.04 3.72
CA TYR A 222 -11.31 -1.86 4.97
C TYR A 222 -10.22 -0.84 4.76
N VAL A 223 -10.19 0.21 5.59
CA VAL A 223 -9.17 1.26 5.49
C VAL A 223 -8.31 1.22 6.74
N ASN A 224 -7.01 1.06 6.53
CA ASN A 224 -6.05 0.72 7.55
C ASN A 224 -5.03 1.84 7.75
N GLY A 225 -5.20 2.62 8.81
CA GLY A 225 -4.28 3.67 9.23
C GLY A 225 -4.30 4.94 8.38
N ASP A 226 -3.91 6.03 9.00
CA ASP A 226 -3.68 7.36 8.42
C ASP A 226 -4.77 7.82 7.45
N LEU A 227 -5.98 7.86 7.98
CA LEU A 227 -7.17 8.23 7.21
C LEU A 227 -7.26 9.74 6.94
N CYS A 228 -6.87 10.53 7.96
CA CYS A 228 -6.78 11.99 7.91
C CYS A 228 -5.31 12.40 8.03
N ASP A 229 -4.91 13.48 7.36
CA ASP A 229 -3.52 13.93 7.37
C ASP A 229 -3.12 14.65 8.67
N HIS A 230 -4.03 15.41 9.26
CA HIS A 230 -3.77 16.18 10.48
C HIS A 230 -4.68 15.79 11.65
N GLY A 231 -5.53 14.79 11.50
CA GLY A 231 -6.49 14.37 12.53
C GLY A 231 -7.50 15.45 12.91
N LYS A 232 -7.81 16.39 12.00
CA LYS A 232 -8.76 17.47 12.27
C LYS A 232 -10.20 17.00 12.13
N HIS A 233 -11.10 17.65 12.88
CA HIS A 233 -12.52 17.30 12.87
C HIS A 233 -13.20 17.51 11.51
N ASP A 234 -12.80 18.52 10.77
CA ASP A 234 -13.31 18.78 9.41
C ASP A 234 -12.79 17.75 8.40
N GLU A 235 -11.54 17.32 8.51
CA GLU A 235 -11.00 16.20 7.72
C GLU A 235 -11.80 14.92 7.99
N ALA A 236 -12.02 14.58 9.26
CA ALA A 236 -12.81 13.40 9.63
C ALA A 236 -14.25 13.47 9.10
N LYS A 237 -14.89 14.67 9.12
CA LYS A 237 -16.23 14.87 8.52
C LYS A 237 -16.23 14.69 7.02
N ARG A 238 -15.23 15.22 6.32
CA ARG A 238 -15.10 15.07 4.86
C ARG A 238 -14.86 13.60 4.52
N LEU A 239 -13.99 12.92 5.24
CA LEU A 239 -13.77 11.48 5.10
C LEU A 239 -15.08 10.70 5.27
N ARG A 240 -15.83 11.02 6.34
CA ARG A 240 -17.11 10.36 6.60
C ARG A 240 -18.09 10.57 5.45
N ALA A 241 -18.20 11.79 4.94
CA ALA A 241 -19.08 12.10 3.81
C ALA A 241 -18.68 11.33 2.54
N LEU A 242 -17.39 11.23 2.23
CA LEU A 242 -16.88 10.44 1.10
C LEU A 242 -17.19 8.96 1.27
N MET A 243 -16.86 8.38 2.42
CA MET A 243 -17.07 6.95 2.69
C MET A 243 -18.56 6.58 2.68
N ASP A 244 -19.43 7.47 3.17
CA ASP A 244 -20.89 7.24 3.17
C ASP A 244 -21.47 7.23 1.73
N THR A 245 -20.75 7.72 0.71
CA THR A 245 -21.12 7.50 -0.70
C THR A 245 -20.96 6.05 -1.13
N PHE A 246 -20.09 5.30 -0.48
CA PHE A 246 -19.90 3.88 -0.72
C PHE A 246 -20.97 3.03 -0.02
N GLY A 247 -21.24 3.32 1.24
CA GLY A 247 -22.21 2.59 2.05
C GLY A 247 -22.22 3.00 3.52
N GLY A 248 -22.80 2.18 4.37
CA GLY A 248 -22.95 2.47 5.80
C GLY A 248 -21.67 2.18 6.61
N TYR A 249 -21.33 3.09 7.52
CA TYR A 249 -20.27 2.94 8.50
C TYR A 249 -20.44 1.67 9.36
N GLN A 250 -19.37 0.88 9.48
CA GLN A 250 -19.33 -0.42 10.16
C GLN A 250 -20.33 -1.48 9.62
N LYS A 251 -20.77 -1.29 8.41
CA LYS A 251 -21.55 -2.24 7.65
C LYS A 251 -20.84 -2.55 6.33
N ASP A 252 -20.58 -1.51 5.57
CA ASP A 252 -20.00 -1.60 4.23
C ASP A 252 -18.56 -1.09 4.20
N TYR A 253 -18.16 -0.23 5.15
CA TYR A 253 -16.77 0.15 5.36
C TYR A 253 -16.37 0.12 6.83
N PHE A 254 -15.11 -0.25 7.06
CA PHE A 254 -14.49 -0.42 8.37
C PHE A 254 -13.15 0.30 8.38
N LEU A 255 -12.79 0.89 9.50
CA LEU A 255 -11.61 1.74 9.64
C LEU A 255 -10.72 1.22 10.77
N VAL A 256 -9.40 1.39 10.61
CA VAL A 256 -8.40 1.32 11.68
C VAL A 256 -7.72 2.68 11.73
N ARG A 257 -7.53 3.24 12.91
CA ARG A 257 -6.83 4.53 13.05
C ARG A 257 -5.33 4.35 12.86
N GLY A 258 -4.69 5.35 12.24
CA GLY A 258 -3.26 5.53 12.24
C GLY A 258 -2.83 6.66 13.19
N ASN A 259 -1.52 6.97 13.19
CA ASN A 259 -0.97 8.02 14.03
C ASN A 259 -1.45 9.42 13.61
N HIS A 260 -1.59 9.69 12.31
CA HIS A 260 -2.09 10.97 11.80
C HIS A 260 -3.52 11.29 12.24
N ASP A 261 -4.36 10.29 12.40
CA ASP A 261 -5.73 10.48 12.91
C ASP A 261 -5.77 10.96 14.37
N GLY A 262 -4.65 10.82 15.10
CA GLY A 262 -4.45 11.31 16.45
C GLY A 262 -3.82 12.70 16.57
N TYR A 263 -3.29 13.27 15.49
CA TYR A 263 -2.55 14.55 15.55
C TYR A 263 -3.42 15.75 15.96
N GLY A 264 -4.73 15.68 15.71
CA GLY A 264 -5.69 16.70 16.18
C GLY A 264 -5.91 16.75 17.69
N MET A 265 -5.41 15.75 18.41
CA MET A 265 -5.55 15.64 19.88
C MET A 265 -4.43 16.38 20.60
N LYS A 266 -4.40 17.71 20.48
CA LYS A 266 -3.39 18.55 21.16
C LYS A 266 -3.50 18.45 22.66
N GLY A 267 -2.36 18.26 23.32
CA GLY A 267 -2.29 18.20 24.78
C GLY A 267 -2.88 16.91 25.37
N TYR A 268 -2.91 15.84 24.56
CA TYR A 268 -3.33 14.54 25.04
C TYR A 268 -2.47 14.08 26.22
N ASP A 269 -3.14 13.84 27.33
CA ASP A 269 -2.61 13.17 28.51
C ASP A 269 -3.56 12.01 28.83
N LEU A 270 -3.03 10.83 29.04
CA LEU A 270 -3.79 9.62 29.38
C LEU A 270 -4.74 9.82 30.59
N ASN A 271 -4.45 10.79 31.43
CA ASN A 271 -5.21 11.09 32.65
C ASN A 271 -6.27 12.19 32.49
N HIS A 272 -6.32 12.85 31.31
CA HIS A 272 -7.27 13.93 31.06
C HIS A 272 -8.12 13.63 29.84
N SER A 273 -9.44 13.87 29.97
CA SER A 273 -10.35 13.75 28.82
C SER A 273 -10.09 14.89 27.84
N VAL A 274 -9.43 14.58 26.74
CA VAL A 274 -9.21 15.51 25.63
C VAL A 274 -10.23 15.21 24.54
N PHE A 275 -10.70 16.26 23.88
CA PHE A 275 -11.57 16.11 22.71
C PHE A 275 -10.85 15.34 21.61
N ASP A 276 -11.43 14.23 21.19
CA ASP A 276 -10.97 13.41 20.06
C ASP A 276 -11.77 13.77 18.82
N PRO A 277 -11.19 14.53 17.87
CA PRO A 277 -11.88 14.96 16.64
C PRO A 277 -12.33 13.79 15.78
N PHE A 278 -11.54 12.73 15.71
CA PHE A 278 -11.85 11.54 14.91
C PHE A 278 -13.00 10.76 15.54
N GLN A 279 -12.91 10.47 16.85
CA GLN A 279 -13.97 9.76 17.58
C GLN A 279 -15.31 10.51 17.55
N ALA A 280 -15.29 11.83 17.53
CA ALA A 280 -16.51 12.64 17.43
C ALA A 280 -17.30 12.37 16.14
N VAL A 281 -16.63 11.98 15.06
CA VAL A 281 -17.23 11.63 13.76
C VAL A 281 -17.44 10.13 13.62
N PHE A 282 -16.51 9.32 14.16
CA PHE A 282 -16.52 7.87 14.13
C PHE A 282 -16.61 7.30 15.55
N PRO A 283 -17.77 7.32 16.21
CA PRO A 283 -17.91 7.14 17.66
C PRO A 283 -17.48 5.76 18.18
N LYS A 284 -17.37 4.75 17.28
CA LYS A 284 -16.88 3.42 17.66
C LYS A 284 -15.36 3.27 17.54
N HIS A 285 -14.64 4.28 17.03
CA HIS A 285 -13.19 4.31 16.95
C HIS A 285 -12.57 5.11 18.10
N LYS A 286 -12.77 4.60 19.31
CA LYS A 286 -12.01 5.01 20.46
C LYS A 286 -10.55 4.60 20.30
N LEU A 287 -9.61 5.39 20.80
CA LEU A 287 -8.19 5.04 20.79
C LEU A 287 -7.94 3.63 21.31
N GLN A 288 -6.98 2.96 20.71
CA GLN A 288 -6.54 1.62 21.09
C GLN A 288 -7.65 0.56 21.06
N THR A 289 -8.63 0.75 20.17
CA THR A 289 -9.73 -0.20 20.00
C THR A 289 -9.31 -1.37 19.14
N THR A 290 -9.61 -2.57 19.61
CA THR A 290 -9.57 -3.79 18.79
C THR A 290 -10.98 -4.21 18.43
N TRP A 291 -11.24 -4.43 17.16
CA TRP A 291 -12.54 -4.90 16.67
C TRP A 291 -12.40 -6.09 15.73
N SER A 292 -13.45 -6.84 15.55
CA SER A 292 -13.48 -7.88 14.53
C SER A 292 -14.84 -7.94 13.85
N VAL A 293 -14.82 -8.36 12.59
CA VAL A 293 -16.01 -8.61 11.79
C VAL A 293 -15.85 -9.88 10.97
N LEU A 294 -16.93 -10.62 10.79
CA LEU A 294 -16.96 -11.74 9.86
C LEU A 294 -17.42 -11.23 8.50
N ASP A 295 -16.56 -11.36 7.51
CA ASP A 295 -16.87 -11.09 6.11
C ASP A 295 -16.92 -12.40 5.34
N LYS A 296 -18.14 -12.94 5.17
CA LYS A 296 -18.36 -14.27 4.61
C LYS A 296 -17.59 -15.35 5.38
N LYS A 297 -16.51 -15.88 4.80
CA LYS A 297 -15.67 -16.92 5.40
C LYS A 297 -14.40 -16.39 6.05
N LEU A 298 -14.07 -15.13 5.85
CA LEU A 298 -12.88 -14.48 6.35
C LEU A 298 -13.22 -13.66 7.60
N ARG A 299 -12.44 -13.78 8.65
CA ARG A 299 -12.47 -12.87 9.77
C ARG A 299 -11.52 -11.71 9.47
N ILE A 300 -11.98 -10.49 9.68
CA ILE A 300 -11.15 -9.29 9.65
C ILE A 300 -11.04 -8.78 11.08
N VAL A 301 -9.82 -8.48 11.51
CA VAL A 301 -9.53 -7.91 12.83
C VAL A 301 -8.82 -6.59 12.59
N GLY A 302 -9.37 -5.51 13.10
CA GLY A 302 -8.70 -4.21 13.13
C GLY A 302 -8.14 -3.94 14.52
N VAL A 303 -6.89 -3.50 14.57
CA VAL A 303 -6.17 -3.23 15.80
C VAL A 303 -5.60 -1.83 15.73
N ASP A 304 -6.18 -0.93 16.51
CA ASP A 304 -5.66 0.42 16.65
C ASP A 304 -4.50 0.41 17.66
N GLY A 305 -3.29 0.59 17.15
CA GLY A 305 -2.08 0.77 17.94
C GLY A 305 -1.63 2.22 18.00
N SER A 306 -2.42 3.17 17.50
CA SER A 306 -2.04 4.57 17.44
C SER A 306 -1.90 5.19 18.85
N HIS A 307 -0.93 6.08 18.98
CA HIS A 307 -0.71 6.86 20.21
C HIS A 307 -0.75 8.35 19.83
N PRO A 308 -1.64 9.15 20.45
CA PRO A 308 -1.74 10.57 20.15
C PRO A 308 -0.41 11.31 20.27
N GLY A 309 -0.08 12.09 19.25
CA GLY A 309 1.13 12.89 19.21
C GLY A 309 2.44 12.13 19.06
N LYS A 310 2.39 10.84 18.71
CA LYS A 310 3.57 10.03 18.39
C LYS A 310 3.42 9.40 17.01
N ASP A 311 4.52 9.30 16.28
CA ASP A 311 4.59 8.59 14.99
C ASP A 311 4.68 7.05 15.17
N SER A 312 5.07 6.61 16.38
CA SER A 312 5.16 5.19 16.72
C SER A 312 3.86 4.70 17.36
N GLY A 313 3.40 3.54 16.92
CA GLY A 313 2.28 2.84 17.56
C GLY A 313 2.72 2.01 18.76
N GLU A 314 1.76 1.68 19.63
CA GLU A 314 1.93 0.78 20.75
C GLU A 314 0.70 -0.10 20.93
N LEU A 315 0.91 -1.41 20.96
CA LEU A 315 -0.16 -2.34 21.31
C LEU A 315 -0.16 -2.54 22.83
N THR A 316 -1.29 -2.21 23.46
CA THR A 316 -1.50 -2.41 24.87
C THR A 316 -1.75 -3.87 25.22
N GLU A 317 -1.58 -4.25 26.47
CA GLU A 317 -1.97 -5.57 26.96
C GLU A 317 -3.45 -5.87 26.70
N ALA A 318 -4.32 -4.86 26.70
CA ALA A 318 -5.73 -5.01 26.35
C ALA A 318 -5.93 -5.37 24.88
N ASN A 319 -5.13 -4.79 23.96
CA ASN A 319 -5.14 -5.18 22.55
C ASN A 319 -4.74 -6.65 22.39
N TYR A 320 -3.64 -7.07 23.03
CA TYR A 320 -3.17 -8.46 22.96
C TYR A 320 -4.22 -9.45 23.44
N ARG A 321 -4.83 -9.21 24.61
CA ARG A 321 -5.90 -10.07 25.14
C ARG A 321 -7.13 -10.10 24.24
N SER A 322 -7.47 -8.96 23.62
CA SER A 322 -8.60 -8.89 22.69
C SER A 322 -8.34 -9.68 21.43
N ILE A 323 -7.13 -9.55 20.85
CA ILE A 323 -6.70 -10.32 19.66
C ILE A 323 -6.73 -11.81 19.99
N GLU A 324 -6.10 -12.23 21.09
CA GLU A 324 -6.06 -13.61 21.53
C GLU A 324 -7.46 -14.19 21.68
N LYS A 325 -8.35 -13.50 22.41
CA LYS A 325 -9.74 -13.91 22.57
C LYS A 325 -10.47 -14.07 21.23
N ILE A 326 -10.25 -13.12 20.28
CA ILE A 326 -10.86 -13.18 18.97
C ILE A 326 -10.33 -14.37 18.19
N LEU A 327 -9.02 -14.62 18.19
CA LEU A 327 -8.42 -15.72 17.45
C LEU A 327 -8.83 -17.07 18.04
N LEU A 328 -8.83 -17.22 19.35
CA LEU A 328 -9.23 -18.45 20.03
C LEU A 328 -10.72 -18.76 19.91
N SER A 329 -11.59 -17.79 19.63
CA SER A 329 -13.02 -18.02 19.43
C SER A 329 -13.34 -18.95 18.24
N ASP A 330 -12.47 -18.97 17.22
CA ASP A 330 -12.51 -19.89 16.09
C ASP A 330 -11.09 -19.97 15.48
N PRO A 331 -10.23 -20.86 16.02
CA PRO A 331 -8.80 -20.88 15.67
C PRO A 331 -8.51 -21.38 14.25
N HIS A 332 -9.48 -22.02 13.60
CA HIS A 332 -9.34 -22.51 12.23
C HIS A 332 -9.87 -21.53 11.17
N ARG A 333 -10.42 -20.40 11.59
CA ARG A 333 -10.98 -19.42 10.67
C ARG A 333 -9.87 -18.61 10.02
N PRO A 334 -9.81 -18.56 8.70
CA PRO A 334 -8.92 -17.64 8.01
C PRO A 334 -9.14 -16.20 8.52
N THR A 335 -8.05 -15.54 8.91
CA THR A 335 -8.12 -14.21 9.54
C THR A 335 -7.11 -13.28 8.88
N LEU A 336 -7.58 -12.06 8.55
CA LEU A 336 -6.75 -10.94 8.14
C LEU A 336 -6.72 -9.95 9.30
N VAL A 337 -5.52 -9.57 9.74
CA VAL A 337 -5.30 -8.55 10.76
C VAL A 337 -4.82 -7.28 10.09
N LEU A 338 -5.42 -6.15 10.45
CA LEU A 338 -5.11 -4.80 10.02
C LEU A 338 -4.64 -4.00 11.24
N SER A 339 -3.49 -3.31 11.11
CA SER A 339 -2.92 -2.48 12.19
C SER A 339 -2.06 -1.38 11.61
#